data_f97a826f380c99cf31af073a0e284609
#
_entry.id   f97a826f380c99cf31af073a0e284609
#
_cell.length_a   1.000
_cell.length_b   1.000
_cell.length_c   1.000
_cell.angle_alpha   90.00
_cell.angle_beta   90.00
_cell.angle_gamma   90.00
#
_symmetry.space_group_name_H-M   'P 1'
#
loop_
_entity.id
_entity.type
_entity.pdbx_description
1 polymer ?
#
loop_
_entity_poly.entity_id
_entity_poly.type
_entity_poly.pdbx_seq_one_letter_code
_entity_poly.pdbx_strand_id
1 'polypeptide(L)'
;MKETMVVRIKEVALKDPILVEGLPGVGHVGKLVADHMVEELKAEKIMEIFSPHFPPQVMVNADGTIRQVRNEIYAYQGKDGEPDLLILIGDYQSATNEGHYELCDIFLDIAESYHVQRIYALGGYGTGQFVEKPAVMGAATSLPLVEEMKEKGIFFHENEPGGGIIGVSGLLLGMGALRGMDAVCLMGVTSGYLVDPKAASEVLRILCLILGIEVSVQALEERAKEMEKIVGKLQEMERAQAPFEASGDEDLRYIG
;
A
#
# COMPACT_ATOMS: atom_id res chain seq x y z
N MET A 1 22.85 -1.37 -15.28
CA MET A 1 22.26 -0.06 -14.99
C MET A 1 23.12 0.60 -13.92
N LYS A 2 23.51 1.85 -14.09
CA LYS A 2 24.36 2.59 -13.11
C LYS A 2 23.56 3.61 -12.31
N GLU A 3 22.48 4.11 -12.86
CA GLU A 3 21.62 5.15 -12.31
C GLU A 3 20.15 4.78 -12.53
N THR A 4 19.26 5.34 -11.73
CA THR A 4 17.82 5.20 -11.94
C THR A 4 17.41 5.90 -13.23
N MET A 5 16.60 5.22 -14.04
CA MET A 5 16.08 5.72 -15.32
C MET A 5 14.57 5.91 -15.25
N VAL A 6 14.11 7.07 -15.70
CA VAL A 6 12.68 7.34 -15.96
C VAL A 6 12.44 7.30 -17.46
N VAL A 7 11.63 6.36 -17.91
CA VAL A 7 11.23 6.21 -19.30
C VAL A 7 9.82 6.78 -19.46
N ARG A 8 9.69 7.91 -20.13
CA ARG A 8 8.39 8.49 -20.48
C ARG A 8 7.78 7.72 -21.65
N ILE A 9 6.57 7.21 -21.48
CA ILE A 9 5.82 6.47 -22.50
C ILE A 9 4.88 7.41 -23.24
N LYS A 10 4.23 8.30 -22.47
CA LYS A 10 3.25 9.24 -23.00
C LYS A 10 3.24 10.54 -22.20
N GLU A 11 2.93 11.63 -22.86
CA GLU A 11 2.61 12.90 -22.21
C GLU A 11 1.09 13.05 -22.08
N VAL A 12 0.65 13.35 -20.87
CA VAL A 12 -0.76 13.57 -20.53
C VAL A 12 -0.85 14.89 -19.76
N ALA A 13 -1.76 15.75 -20.17
CA ALA A 13 -2.06 16.96 -19.40
C ALA A 13 -3.04 16.61 -18.29
N LEU A 14 -2.65 16.89 -17.05
CA LEU A 14 -3.48 16.76 -15.85
C LEU A 14 -3.63 18.12 -15.18
N LYS A 15 -4.74 18.31 -14.50
CA LYS A 15 -5.02 19.54 -13.75
C LYS A 15 -4.89 19.28 -12.26
N ASP A 16 -3.84 19.82 -11.66
CA ASP A 16 -3.56 19.73 -10.21
C ASP A 16 -3.83 18.33 -9.64
N PRO A 17 -3.21 17.27 -10.21
CA PRO A 17 -3.55 15.90 -9.86
C PRO A 17 -3.15 15.58 -8.41
N ILE A 18 -3.83 14.57 -7.86
CA ILE A 18 -3.48 13.95 -6.59
C ILE A 18 -2.58 12.75 -6.87
N LEU A 19 -1.47 12.61 -6.12
CA LEU A 19 -0.64 11.42 -6.18
C LEU A 19 -1.17 10.35 -5.22
N VAL A 20 -1.45 9.16 -5.75
CA VAL A 20 -1.76 7.95 -4.97
C VAL A 20 -0.61 6.97 -5.12
N GLU A 21 0.02 6.60 -4.02
CA GLU A 21 1.11 5.61 -4.00
C GLU A 21 0.64 4.31 -3.39
N GLY A 22 0.87 3.19 -4.09
CA GLY A 22 0.61 1.84 -3.61
C GLY A 22 1.67 0.85 -4.06
N LEU A 23 2.86 0.95 -3.47
CA LEU A 23 3.93 -0.02 -3.66
C LEU A 23 3.77 -1.23 -2.72
N PRO A 24 4.45 -2.38 -3.01
CA PRO A 24 4.41 -3.55 -2.14
C PRO A 24 4.86 -3.23 -0.71
N GLY A 25 4.04 -3.61 0.28
CA GLY A 25 4.29 -3.40 1.70
C GLY A 25 3.53 -4.43 2.53
N VAL A 26 3.30 -4.11 3.81
CA VAL A 26 2.63 -5.00 4.78
C VAL A 26 1.24 -5.42 4.25
N GLY A 27 1.00 -6.73 4.23
CA GLY A 27 -0.25 -7.31 3.71
C GLY A 27 -0.56 -7.02 2.24
N HIS A 28 0.39 -6.44 1.50
CA HIS A 28 0.20 -5.92 0.13
C HIS A 28 -0.99 -4.96 -0.01
N VAL A 29 -1.45 -4.36 1.09
CA VAL A 29 -2.66 -3.55 1.12
C VAL A 29 -2.60 -2.39 0.12
N GLY A 30 -1.56 -1.55 0.17
CA GLY A 30 -1.40 -0.41 -0.74
C GLY A 30 -1.34 -0.85 -2.21
N LYS A 31 -0.56 -1.91 -2.49
CA LYS A 31 -0.44 -2.45 -3.85
C LYS A 31 -1.77 -2.95 -4.40
N LEU A 32 -2.53 -3.71 -3.62
CA LEU A 32 -3.84 -4.21 -4.04
C LEU A 32 -4.80 -3.07 -4.39
N VAL A 33 -4.81 -2.01 -3.59
CA VAL A 33 -5.67 -0.85 -3.83
C VAL A 33 -5.25 -0.13 -5.11
N ALA A 34 -3.97 0.20 -5.24
CA ALA A 34 -3.50 1.00 -6.38
C ALA A 34 -3.56 0.23 -7.70
N ASP A 35 -3.18 -1.07 -7.72
CA ASP A 35 -3.35 -1.93 -8.90
C ASP A 35 -4.83 -2.00 -9.32
N HIS A 36 -5.75 -2.17 -8.36
CA HIS A 36 -7.18 -2.23 -8.61
C HIS A 36 -7.73 -0.90 -9.16
N MET A 37 -7.28 0.23 -8.60
CA MET A 37 -7.65 1.56 -9.13
C MET A 37 -7.18 1.74 -10.58
N VAL A 38 -5.96 1.33 -10.91
CA VAL A 38 -5.44 1.39 -12.29
C VAL A 38 -6.34 0.61 -13.25
N GLU A 39 -6.77 -0.60 -12.87
CA GLU A 39 -7.63 -1.46 -13.69
C GLU A 39 -9.03 -0.88 -13.86
N GLU A 40 -9.71 -0.53 -12.76
CA GLU A 40 -11.10 -0.07 -12.77
C GLU A 40 -11.28 1.32 -13.40
N LEU A 41 -10.38 2.26 -13.09
CA LEU A 41 -10.38 3.59 -13.67
C LEU A 41 -9.86 3.61 -15.11
N LYS A 42 -9.27 2.48 -15.59
CA LYS A 42 -8.57 2.38 -16.87
C LYS A 42 -7.51 3.47 -17.03
N ALA A 43 -6.75 3.68 -15.95
CA ALA A 43 -5.70 4.67 -15.92
C ALA A 43 -4.62 4.34 -16.96
N GLU A 44 -4.09 5.37 -17.60
CA GLU A 44 -3.15 5.21 -18.69
C GLU A 44 -1.71 5.22 -18.19
N LYS A 45 -0.91 4.21 -18.54
CA LYS A 45 0.51 4.19 -18.19
C LYS A 45 1.26 5.29 -18.93
N ILE A 46 1.95 6.15 -18.16
CA ILE A 46 2.69 7.30 -18.69
C ILE A 46 4.19 7.22 -18.48
N MET A 47 4.65 6.48 -17.46
CA MET A 47 6.08 6.33 -17.16
C MET A 47 6.40 4.94 -16.64
N GLU A 48 7.65 4.50 -16.90
CA GLU A 48 8.29 3.36 -16.24
C GLU A 48 9.59 3.82 -15.59
N ILE A 49 9.87 3.32 -14.39
CA ILE A 49 11.04 3.70 -13.60
C ILE A 49 11.83 2.44 -13.29
N PHE A 50 13.07 2.41 -13.72
CA PHE A 50 14.02 1.33 -13.52
C PHE A 50 15.16 1.79 -12.63
N SER A 51 15.51 1.01 -11.60
CA SER A 51 16.55 1.40 -10.66
C SER A 51 17.53 0.25 -10.37
N PRO A 52 18.83 0.55 -10.20
CA PRO A 52 19.80 -0.42 -9.71
C PRO A 52 19.56 -0.82 -8.25
N HIS A 53 18.70 -0.08 -7.54
CA HIS A 53 18.32 -0.34 -6.16
C HIS A 53 17.16 -1.33 -6.01
N PHE A 54 16.55 -1.77 -7.11
CA PHE A 54 15.57 -2.86 -7.06
C PHE A 54 16.25 -4.21 -6.85
N PRO A 55 15.51 -5.23 -6.36
CA PRO A 55 16.03 -6.59 -6.28
C PRO A 55 16.62 -7.05 -7.63
N PRO A 56 17.78 -7.72 -7.64
CA PRO A 56 18.48 -8.11 -8.88
C PRO A 56 17.81 -9.32 -9.54
N GLN A 57 16.66 -9.10 -10.14
CA GLN A 57 15.85 -10.13 -10.78
C GLN A 57 15.08 -9.60 -11.98
N VAL A 58 14.49 -10.49 -12.74
CA VAL A 58 13.51 -10.19 -13.79
C VAL A 58 12.19 -10.88 -13.47
N MET A 59 11.11 -10.34 -13.97
CA MET A 59 9.80 -10.97 -13.90
C MET A 59 9.59 -11.83 -15.15
N VAL A 60 9.04 -13.03 -14.96
CA VAL A 60 8.65 -13.93 -16.06
C VAL A 60 7.16 -13.75 -16.33
N ASN A 61 6.82 -13.40 -17.56
CA ASN A 61 5.45 -13.25 -18.02
C ASN A 61 4.79 -14.59 -18.28
N ALA A 62 3.46 -14.63 -18.38
CA ALA A 62 2.71 -15.86 -18.62
C ALA A 62 3.06 -16.56 -19.96
N ASP A 63 3.54 -15.81 -20.94
CA ASP A 63 4.00 -16.31 -22.24
C ASP A 63 5.46 -16.80 -22.24
N GLY A 64 6.15 -16.76 -21.09
CA GLY A 64 7.55 -17.16 -20.92
C GLY A 64 8.57 -16.07 -21.27
N THR A 65 8.16 -14.91 -21.73
CA THR A 65 9.06 -13.75 -21.91
C THR A 65 9.47 -13.16 -20.56
N ILE A 66 10.53 -12.38 -20.55
CA ILE A 66 10.98 -11.68 -19.34
C ILE A 66 10.76 -10.18 -19.47
N ARG A 67 10.56 -9.53 -18.32
CA ARG A 67 10.64 -8.08 -18.17
C ARG A 67 11.47 -7.68 -16.96
N GLN A 68 12.07 -6.51 -17.05
CA GLN A 68 12.79 -5.90 -15.91
C GLN A 68 11.81 -5.52 -14.80
N VAL A 69 12.27 -5.66 -13.55
CA VAL A 69 11.59 -5.07 -12.38
C VAL A 69 11.53 -3.56 -12.54
N ARG A 70 10.37 -2.97 -12.22
CA ARG A 70 10.12 -1.54 -12.38
C ARG A 70 9.04 -1.01 -11.45
N ASN A 71 9.02 0.31 -11.27
CA ASN A 71 7.83 1.04 -10.84
C ASN A 71 7.19 1.71 -12.07
N GLU A 72 5.93 2.01 -11.96
CA GLU A 72 5.12 2.55 -13.05
C GLU A 72 4.25 3.69 -12.53
N ILE A 73 4.10 4.73 -13.34
CA ILE A 73 3.15 5.82 -13.06
C ILE A 73 2.06 5.79 -14.11
N TYR A 74 0.83 5.80 -13.62
CA TYR A 74 -0.39 5.89 -14.42
C TYR A 74 -1.07 7.22 -14.20
N ALA A 75 -1.72 7.74 -15.24
CA ALA A 75 -2.52 8.94 -15.22
C ALA A 75 -4.00 8.59 -15.38
N TYR A 76 -4.84 9.18 -14.54
CA TYR A 76 -6.28 9.17 -14.69
C TYR A 76 -6.78 10.61 -14.80
N GLN A 77 -7.51 10.92 -15.86
CA GLN A 77 -8.21 12.19 -16.02
C GLN A 77 -9.61 12.06 -15.42
N GLY A 78 -9.85 12.82 -14.35
CA GLY A 78 -11.14 12.80 -13.64
C GLY A 78 -12.31 13.22 -14.53
N LYS A 79 -13.48 12.66 -14.26
CA LYS A 79 -14.73 12.95 -14.99
C LYS A 79 -15.66 13.73 -14.06
N ASP A 80 -16.44 14.62 -14.65
CA ASP A 80 -17.59 15.28 -13.97
C ASP A 80 -17.30 15.84 -12.57
N GLY A 81 -16.11 16.41 -12.38
CA GLY A 81 -15.71 17.02 -11.10
C GLY A 81 -14.85 16.12 -10.20
N GLU A 82 -14.54 14.91 -10.64
CA GLU A 82 -13.51 14.07 -10.00
C GLU A 82 -12.11 14.69 -10.16
N PRO A 83 -11.19 14.45 -9.20
CA PRO A 83 -9.81 14.89 -9.36
C PRO A 83 -9.06 14.08 -10.40
N ASP A 84 -8.11 14.70 -11.08
CA ASP A 84 -7.08 13.98 -11.83
C ASP A 84 -6.15 13.25 -10.86
N LEU A 85 -5.67 12.06 -11.26
CA LEU A 85 -4.78 11.25 -10.43
C LEU A 85 -3.49 10.89 -11.16
N LEU A 86 -2.39 10.90 -10.41
CA LEU A 86 -1.20 10.12 -10.69
C LEU A 86 -1.20 8.90 -9.76
N ILE A 87 -1.08 7.70 -10.31
CA ILE A 87 -1.06 6.46 -9.51
C ILE A 87 0.30 5.80 -9.68
N LEU A 88 1.05 5.72 -8.59
CA LEU A 88 2.35 5.05 -8.53
C LEU A 88 2.17 3.63 -8.03
N ILE A 89 2.50 2.67 -8.89
CA ILE A 89 2.53 1.25 -8.57
C ILE A 89 3.90 0.65 -8.90
N GLY A 90 4.13 -0.60 -8.53
CA GLY A 90 5.39 -1.24 -8.89
C GLY A 90 5.50 -2.68 -8.43
N ASP A 91 6.57 -3.32 -8.89
CA ASP A 91 6.87 -4.71 -8.51
C ASP A 91 7.46 -4.80 -7.10
N TYR A 92 8.33 -3.83 -6.73
CA TYR A 92 9.06 -3.79 -5.46
C TYR A 92 9.32 -2.35 -5.03
N GLN A 93 9.60 -2.18 -3.75
CA GLN A 93 10.31 -1.02 -3.22
C GLN A 93 11.83 -1.23 -3.41
N SER A 94 12.64 -0.22 -3.06
CA SER A 94 14.09 -0.36 -3.04
C SER A 94 14.55 -1.47 -2.08
N ALA A 95 15.62 -2.16 -2.44
CA ALA A 95 16.32 -3.10 -1.55
C ALA A 95 17.37 -2.41 -0.66
N THR A 96 17.65 -1.13 -0.89
CA THR A 96 18.67 -0.35 -0.15
C THR A 96 18.07 0.92 0.46
N ASN A 97 18.64 1.38 1.56
CA ASN A 97 18.21 2.63 2.21
C ASN A 97 18.42 3.84 1.30
N GLU A 98 19.59 3.93 0.65
CA GLU A 98 19.92 5.00 -0.27
C GLU A 98 18.92 5.05 -1.43
N GLY A 99 18.58 3.89 -1.97
CA GLY A 99 17.64 3.78 -3.08
C GLY A 99 16.20 4.16 -2.70
N HIS A 100 15.79 4.02 -1.43
CA HIS A 100 14.51 4.54 -0.97
C HIS A 100 14.47 6.08 -1.07
N TYR A 101 15.52 6.76 -0.63
CA TYR A 101 15.60 8.23 -0.73
C TYR A 101 15.68 8.69 -2.18
N GLU A 102 16.53 8.05 -3.00
CA GLU A 102 16.68 8.40 -4.43
C GLU A 102 15.37 8.23 -5.18
N LEU A 103 14.68 7.10 -5.02
CA LEU A 103 13.40 6.85 -5.68
C LEU A 103 12.31 7.81 -5.21
N CYS A 104 12.21 8.09 -3.90
CA CYS A 104 11.26 9.07 -3.39
C CYS A 104 11.53 10.47 -3.94
N ASP A 105 12.77 10.87 -4.07
CA ASP A 105 13.17 12.15 -4.67
C ASP A 105 12.68 12.24 -6.12
N ILE A 106 12.92 11.19 -6.91
CA ILE A 106 12.44 11.08 -8.29
C ILE A 106 10.90 11.10 -8.38
N PHE A 107 10.20 10.38 -7.49
CA PHE A 107 8.73 10.40 -7.48
C PHE A 107 8.19 11.78 -7.16
N LEU A 108 8.82 12.50 -6.24
CA LEU A 108 8.45 13.86 -5.89
C LEU A 108 8.80 14.87 -7.00
N ASP A 109 9.91 14.71 -7.70
CA ASP A 109 10.24 15.52 -8.89
C ASP A 109 9.18 15.36 -9.99
N ILE A 110 8.72 14.12 -10.20
CA ILE A 110 7.61 13.84 -11.12
C ILE A 110 6.33 14.50 -10.60
N ALA A 111 6.00 14.35 -9.33
CA ALA A 111 4.82 14.97 -8.72
C ALA A 111 4.84 16.50 -8.86
N GLU A 112 5.97 17.15 -8.58
CA GLU A 112 6.15 18.60 -8.78
C GLU A 112 5.96 19.01 -10.25
N SER A 113 6.48 18.23 -11.20
CA SER A 113 6.34 18.51 -12.64
C SER A 113 4.88 18.50 -13.11
N TYR A 114 3.98 17.82 -12.39
CA TYR A 114 2.53 17.79 -12.60
C TYR A 114 1.76 18.71 -11.63
N HIS A 115 2.45 19.51 -10.80
CA HIS A 115 1.82 20.40 -9.81
C HIS A 115 0.99 19.69 -8.73
N VAL A 116 1.39 18.47 -8.36
CA VAL A 116 0.77 17.74 -7.24
C VAL A 116 0.89 18.55 -5.96
N GLN A 117 -0.24 18.75 -5.28
CA GLN A 117 -0.29 19.42 -3.98
C GLN A 117 -0.62 18.46 -2.85
N ARG A 118 -1.19 17.28 -3.16
CA ARG A 118 -1.62 16.29 -2.17
C ARG A 118 -1.19 14.88 -2.56
N ILE A 119 -0.70 14.13 -1.56
CA ILE A 119 -0.24 12.75 -1.69
C ILE A 119 -1.05 11.86 -0.76
N TYR A 120 -1.57 10.74 -1.27
CA TYR A 120 -2.07 9.64 -0.46
C TYR A 120 -1.16 8.43 -0.64
N ALA A 121 -0.40 8.10 0.40
CA ALA A 121 0.40 6.87 0.45
C ALA A 121 -0.43 5.76 1.09
N LEU A 122 -0.46 4.58 0.46
CA LEU A 122 -1.29 3.46 0.88
C LEU A 122 -0.44 2.33 1.44
N GLY A 123 -0.85 1.76 2.56
CA GLY A 123 -0.11 0.70 3.20
C GLY A 123 -0.95 -0.21 4.08
N GLY A 124 -0.28 -1.10 4.78
CA GLY A 124 -0.87 -1.92 5.83
C GLY A 124 -0.23 -1.63 7.19
N TYR A 125 -1.05 -1.65 8.23
CA TYR A 125 -0.60 -1.62 9.62
C TYR A 125 -0.67 -3.02 10.22
N GLY A 126 0.48 -3.66 10.39
CA GLY A 126 0.57 -5.03 10.90
C GLY A 126 0.42 -5.07 12.41
N THR A 127 -0.61 -5.78 12.90
CA THR A 127 -0.87 -5.95 14.34
C THR A 127 -0.24 -7.23 14.91
N GLY A 128 0.21 -8.15 14.05
CA GLY A 128 0.63 -9.49 14.47
C GLY A 128 -0.51 -10.40 14.90
N GLN A 129 -1.77 -9.97 14.76
CA GLN A 129 -2.97 -10.71 15.14
C GLN A 129 -4.02 -10.66 14.03
N PHE A 130 -4.89 -11.66 13.96
CA PHE A 130 -5.99 -11.62 13.00
C PHE A 130 -6.96 -10.49 13.33
N VAL A 131 -7.32 -9.72 12.30
CA VAL A 131 -8.22 -8.57 12.41
C VAL A 131 -9.63 -8.98 11.99
N GLU A 132 -10.56 -8.95 12.92
CA GLU A 132 -11.96 -9.29 12.64
C GLU A 132 -12.68 -8.19 11.89
N LYS A 133 -12.52 -6.94 12.34
CA LYS A 133 -13.16 -5.76 11.75
C LYS A 133 -12.16 -4.92 10.99
N PRO A 134 -12.34 -4.73 9.68
CA PRO A 134 -11.49 -3.83 8.91
C PRO A 134 -11.52 -2.41 9.50
N ALA A 135 -10.37 -1.76 9.53
CA ALA A 135 -10.23 -0.39 9.94
C ALA A 135 -9.06 0.27 9.18
N VAL A 136 -9.10 1.58 9.05
CA VAL A 136 -8.03 2.34 8.41
C VAL A 136 -7.42 3.29 9.43
N MET A 137 -6.12 3.11 9.67
CA MET A 137 -5.32 4.01 10.48
C MET A 137 -4.63 5.04 9.61
N GLY A 138 -4.52 6.27 10.09
CA GLY A 138 -3.91 7.38 9.38
C GLY A 138 -2.66 7.91 10.05
N ALA A 139 -1.80 8.52 9.20
CA ALA A 139 -0.79 9.48 9.60
C ALA A 139 -0.76 10.62 8.58
N ALA A 140 -0.59 11.86 9.03
CA ALA A 140 -0.65 13.02 8.15
C ALA A 140 0.42 14.05 8.50
N THR A 141 0.76 14.90 7.54
CA THR A 141 1.83 15.90 7.66
C THR A 141 1.44 17.13 8.48
N SER A 142 0.14 17.33 8.78
CA SER A 142 -0.33 18.46 9.56
C SER A 142 -1.57 18.13 10.37
N LEU A 143 -1.78 18.87 11.49
CA LEU A 143 -2.97 18.70 12.32
C LEU A 143 -4.28 18.97 11.58
N PRO A 144 -4.41 20.00 10.72
CA PRO A 144 -5.63 20.17 9.92
C PRO A 144 -5.98 18.95 9.07
N LEU A 145 -4.99 18.29 8.48
CA LEU A 145 -5.20 17.05 7.72
C LEU A 145 -5.63 15.88 8.62
N VAL A 146 -5.09 15.78 9.84
CA VAL A 146 -5.53 14.78 10.81
C VAL A 146 -7.03 14.95 11.11
N GLU A 147 -7.48 16.17 11.38
CA GLU A 147 -8.89 16.44 11.67
C GLU A 147 -9.78 16.18 10.43
N GLU A 148 -9.35 16.62 9.23
CA GLU A 148 -10.04 16.31 7.97
C GLU A 148 -10.24 14.79 7.78
N MET A 149 -9.20 14.01 8.06
CA MET A 149 -9.24 12.56 7.90
C MET A 149 -10.05 11.85 9.00
N LYS A 150 -10.06 12.35 10.22
CA LYS A 150 -10.94 11.83 11.29
C LYS A 150 -12.41 11.94 10.92
N GLU A 151 -12.84 13.03 10.27
CA GLU A 151 -14.21 13.20 9.77
C GLU A 151 -14.59 12.14 8.69
N LYS A 152 -13.62 11.57 8.03
CA LYS A 152 -13.80 10.47 7.05
C LYS A 152 -13.79 9.08 7.69
N GLY A 153 -13.66 8.99 9.01
CA GLY A 153 -13.66 7.73 9.75
C GLY A 153 -12.30 7.06 9.87
N ILE A 154 -11.22 7.77 9.57
CA ILE A 154 -9.85 7.30 9.77
C ILE A 154 -9.48 7.54 11.23
N PHE A 155 -8.93 6.52 11.90
CA PHE A 155 -8.42 6.70 13.25
C PHE A 155 -6.92 7.00 13.26
N PHE A 156 -6.48 7.72 14.28
CA PHE A 156 -5.09 8.06 14.50
C PHE A 156 -4.70 7.59 15.90
N HIS A 157 -3.52 6.99 16.01
CA HIS A 157 -2.99 6.66 17.33
C HIS A 157 -2.64 7.96 18.07
N GLU A 158 -3.29 8.17 19.19
CA GLU A 158 -2.97 9.23 20.12
C GLU A 158 -1.96 8.68 21.14
N ASN A 159 -0.84 9.37 21.32
CA ASN A 159 0.18 9.05 22.32
C ASN A 159 1.01 7.76 22.08
N GLU A 160 1.23 7.32 20.87
CA GLU A 160 2.30 6.36 20.58
C GLU A 160 3.61 7.09 20.21
N PRO A 161 4.45 7.48 21.17
CA PRO A 161 5.74 8.05 20.86
C PRO A 161 6.65 6.96 20.29
N GLY A 162 7.19 7.18 19.11
CA GLY A 162 8.21 6.34 18.50
C GLY A 162 7.73 5.35 17.43
N GLY A 163 6.47 5.36 17.03
CA GLY A 163 6.01 4.67 15.82
C GLY A 163 6.60 5.31 14.56
N GLY A 164 6.93 4.50 13.55
CA GLY A 164 7.45 4.99 12.27
C GLY A 164 6.81 4.27 11.10
N ILE A 165 6.59 5.00 10.00
CA ILE A 165 6.20 4.41 8.72
C ILE A 165 7.47 4.19 7.92
N ILE A 166 7.77 2.93 7.64
CA ILE A 166 9.00 2.51 6.96
C ILE A 166 8.74 2.39 5.46
N GLY A 167 9.73 2.75 4.64
CA GLY A 167 9.71 2.62 3.19
C GLY A 167 9.21 3.87 2.47
N VAL A 168 8.81 3.67 1.22
CA VAL A 168 8.41 4.76 0.32
C VAL A 168 7.26 5.57 0.89
N SER A 169 6.23 4.91 1.44
CA SER A 169 5.05 5.59 1.99
C SER A 169 5.43 6.62 3.08
N GLY A 170 6.30 6.23 4.03
CA GLY A 170 6.79 7.16 5.07
C GLY A 170 7.66 8.29 4.52
N LEU A 171 8.56 7.96 3.59
CA LEU A 171 9.45 8.95 2.98
C LEU A 171 8.69 9.96 2.11
N LEU A 172 7.68 9.53 1.35
CA LEU A 172 6.84 10.44 0.56
C LEU A 172 6.11 11.46 1.46
N LEU A 173 5.64 11.05 2.65
CA LEU A 173 5.07 12.00 3.60
C LEU A 173 6.13 13.02 4.07
N GLY A 174 7.25 12.52 4.59
CA GLY A 174 8.28 13.38 5.17
C GLY A 174 8.93 14.31 4.16
N MET A 175 9.39 13.76 3.03
CA MET A 175 10.05 14.53 1.97
C MET A 175 9.06 15.43 1.20
N GLY A 176 7.81 14.95 0.99
CA GLY A 176 6.73 15.73 0.39
C GLY A 176 6.41 16.98 1.22
N ALA A 177 6.32 16.83 2.55
CA ALA A 177 6.12 17.97 3.45
C ALA A 177 7.25 19.00 3.36
N LEU A 178 8.51 18.56 3.23
CA LEU A 178 9.66 19.46 3.01
C LEU A 178 9.56 20.23 1.68
N ARG A 179 8.84 19.71 0.70
CA ARG A 179 8.57 20.33 -0.60
C ARG A 179 7.23 21.09 -0.64
N GLY A 180 6.54 21.21 0.50
CA GLY A 180 5.29 21.95 0.62
C GLY A 180 4.05 21.19 0.13
N MET A 181 4.13 19.87 -0.04
CA MET A 181 2.99 19.03 -0.38
C MET A 181 2.29 18.53 0.89
N ASP A 182 0.98 18.54 0.89
CA ASP A 182 0.16 17.86 1.89
C ASP A 182 0.23 16.34 1.67
N ALA A 183 0.46 15.56 2.72
CA ALA A 183 0.52 14.12 2.57
C ALA A 183 -0.16 13.37 3.71
N VAL A 184 -0.85 12.28 3.35
CA VAL A 184 -1.55 11.38 4.26
C VAL A 184 -1.19 9.94 3.92
N CYS A 185 -0.83 9.14 4.93
CA CYS A 185 -0.74 7.69 4.80
C CYS A 185 -2.04 7.06 5.29
N LEU A 186 -2.64 6.20 4.48
CA LEU A 186 -3.81 5.40 4.79
C LEU A 186 -3.38 3.94 4.94
N MET A 187 -3.46 3.41 6.15
CA MET A 187 -2.99 2.07 6.47
C MET A 187 -4.16 1.17 6.87
N GLY A 188 -4.46 0.17 6.06
CA GLY A 188 -5.41 -0.86 6.44
C GLY A 188 -4.86 -1.73 7.56
N VAL A 189 -5.62 -1.88 8.63
CA VAL A 189 -5.22 -2.73 9.76
C VAL A 189 -5.28 -4.19 9.31
N THR A 190 -4.16 -4.90 9.44
CA THR A 190 -3.98 -6.27 8.97
C THR A 190 -3.17 -7.10 9.97
N SER A 191 -3.22 -8.43 9.84
CA SER A 191 -2.31 -9.29 10.59
C SER A 191 -0.84 -9.07 10.21
N GLY A 192 -0.58 -8.69 8.96
CA GLY A 192 0.76 -8.49 8.41
C GLY A 192 1.44 -9.76 7.88
N TYR A 193 0.87 -10.93 8.10
CA TYR A 193 1.49 -12.22 7.70
C TYR A 193 1.11 -12.67 6.29
N LEU A 194 -0.06 -12.28 5.81
CA LEU A 194 -0.61 -12.69 4.52
C LEU A 194 -1.03 -11.47 3.71
N VAL A 195 -1.21 -11.67 2.42
CA VAL A 195 -1.89 -10.70 1.55
C VAL A 195 -3.31 -10.50 2.08
N ASP A 196 -3.73 -9.25 2.24
CA ASP A 196 -5.00 -8.91 2.91
C ASP A 196 -5.93 -8.07 2.02
N PRO A 197 -6.71 -8.72 1.13
CA PRO A 197 -7.68 -8.01 0.28
C PRO A 197 -8.82 -7.37 1.07
N LYS A 198 -9.12 -7.85 2.30
CA LYS A 198 -10.16 -7.29 3.16
C LYS A 198 -9.74 -5.91 3.69
N ALA A 199 -8.51 -5.80 4.19
CA ALA A 199 -7.93 -4.52 4.57
C ALA A 199 -7.81 -3.58 3.37
N ALA A 200 -7.42 -4.10 2.19
CA ALA A 200 -7.36 -3.32 0.95
C ALA A 200 -8.73 -2.77 0.52
N SER A 201 -9.80 -3.57 0.60
CA SER A 201 -11.17 -3.12 0.31
C SER A 201 -11.57 -1.94 1.19
N GLU A 202 -11.24 -1.96 2.48
CA GLU A 202 -11.57 -0.88 3.39
C GLU A 202 -10.76 0.39 3.10
N VAL A 203 -9.46 0.26 2.80
CA VAL A 203 -8.63 1.40 2.37
C VAL A 203 -9.17 2.01 1.08
N LEU A 204 -9.52 1.19 0.08
CA LEU A 204 -10.11 1.66 -1.17
C LEU A 204 -11.41 2.41 -0.94
N ARG A 205 -12.31 1.86 -0.11
CA ARG A 205 -13.59 2.49 0.21
C ARG A 205 -13.40 3.89 0.83
N ILE A 206 -12.48 4.02 1.77
CA ILE A 206 -12.15 5.30 2.42
C ILE A 206 -11.49 6.26 1.43
N LEU A 207 -10.53 5.79 0.63
CA LEU A 207 -9.88 6.61 -0.38
C LEU A 207 -10.87 7.14 -1.42
N CYS A 208 -11.79 6.31 -1.90
CA CYS A 208 -12.86 6.73 -2.82
C CYS A 208 -13.77 7.80 -2.19
N LEU A 209 -14.12 7.65 -0.91
CA LEU A 209 -14.88 8.66 -0.17
C LEU A 209 -14.14 10.00 -0.06
N ILE A 210 -12.83 9.96 0.14
CA ILE A 210 -11.98 11.16 0.21
C ILE A 210 -11.88 11.84 -1.15
N LEU A 211 -11.63 11.07 -2.21
CA LEU A 211 -11.42 11.57 -3.57
C LEU A 211 -12.73 11.96 -4.27
N GLY A 212 -13.88 11.50 -3.76
CA GLY A 212 -15.18 11.71 -4.43
C GLY A 212 -15.31 10.94 -5.74
N ILE A 213 -14.65 9.78 -5.86
CA ILE A 213 -14.68 8.91 -7.05
C ILE A 213 -15.40 7.60 -6.73
N GLU A 214 -15.92 6.95 -7.76
CA GLU A 214 -16.54 5.62 -7.64
C GLU A 214 -15.64 4.55 -8.27
N VAL A 215 -15.17 3.62 -7.43
CA VAL A 215 -14.44 2.43 -7.85
C VAL A 215 -15.12 1.21 -7.24
N SER A 216 -15.42 0.19 -8.06
CA SER A 216 -16.03 -1.05 -7.57
C SER A 216 -15.07 -1.80 -6.65
N VAL A 217 -15.49 -2.17 -5.46
CA VAL A 217 -14.72 -2.99 -4.53
C VAL A 217 -14.93 -4.50 -4.73
N GLN A 218 -15.83 -4.90 -5.63
CA GLN A 218 -16.32 -6.27 -5.76
C GLN A 218 -15.17 -7.29 -5.96
N ALA A 219 -14.23 -7.03 -6.85
CA ALA A 219 -13.13 -7.96 -7.11
C ALA A 219 -12.20 -8.14 -5.89
N LEU A 220 -11.98 -7.10 -5.10
CA LEU A 220 -11.23 -7.20 -3.84
C LEU A 220 -12.00 -8.00 -2.78
N GLU A 221 -13.33 -7.80 -2.68
CA GLU A 221 -14.18 -8.56 -1.76
C GLU A 221 -14.26 -10.05 -2.14
N GLU A 222 -14.29 -10.38 -3.42
CA GLU A 222 -14.24 -11.76 -3.90
C GLU A 222 -12.91 -12.43 -3.52
N ARG A 223 -11.77 -11.74 -3.75
CA ARG A 223 -10.45 -12.20 -3.32
C ARG A 223 -10.36 -12.33 -1.79
N ALA A 224 -10.99 -11.43 -1.02
CA ALA A 224 -11.04 -11.52 0.43
C ALA A 224 -11.76 -12.80 0.91
N LYS A 225 -12.92 -13.12 0.31
CA LYS A 225 -13.66 -14.35 0.62
C LYS A 225 -12.88 -15.64 0.29
N GLU A 226 -12.09 -15.61 -0.80
CA GLU A 226 -11.21 -16.75 -1.13
C GLU A 226 -10.08 -16.90 -0.11
N MET A 227 -9.47 -15.78 0.31
CA MET A 227 -8.40 -15.77 1.30
C MET A 227 -8.90 -16.24 2.68
N GLU A 228 -10.09 -15.80 3.11
CA GLU A 228 -10.72 -16.26 4.36
C GLU A 228 -10.92 -17.79 4.39
N LYS A 229 -11.28 -18.39 3.25
CA LYS A 229 -11.37 -19.85 3.14
C LYS A 229 -10.02 -20.56 3.28
N ILE A 230 -8.96 -19.95 2.71
CA ILE A 230 -7.59 -20.50 2.81
C ILE A 230 -7.09 -20.40 4.25
N VAL A 231 -7.25 -19.25 4.89
CA VAL A 231 -6.88 -19.02 6.28
C VAL A 231 -7.65 -19.97 7.22
N GLY A 232 -8.96 -20.14 7.02
CA GLY A 232 -9.76 -21.08 7.79
C GLY A 232 -9.24 -22.52 7.71
N LYS A 233 -8.88 -22.98 6.50
CA LYS A 233 -8.28 -24.31 6.31
C LYS A 233 -6.91 -24.45 6.99
N LEU A 234 -6.06 -23.41 6.93
CA LEU A 234 -4.76 -23.43 7.61
C LEU A 234 -4.93 -23.52 9.12
N GLN A 235 -5.85 -22.75 9.69
CA GLN A 235 -6.17 -22.80 11.14
C GLN A 235 -6.73 -24.15 11.57
N GLU A 236 -7.57 -24.79 10.76
CA GLU A 236 -8.07 -26.14 11.01
C GLU A 236 -6.93 -27.17 10.99
N MET A 237 -6.00 -27.06 10.03
CA MET A 237 -4.82 -27.92 9.95
C MET A 237 -3.88 -27.73 11.15
N GLU A 238 -3.64 -26.52 11.58
CA GLU A 238 -2.83 -26.23 12.78
C GLU A 238 -3.49 -26.81 14.04
N ARG A 239 -4.80 -26.65 14.21
CA ARG A 239 -5.54 -27.26 15.32
C ARG A 239 -5.50 -28.79 15.30
N ALA A 240 -5.54 -29.39 14.11
CA ALA A 240 -5.44 -30.83 13.94
C ALA A 240 -4.03 -31.38 14.19
N GLN A 241 -3.00 -30.55 14.06
CA GLN A 241 -1.59 -30.89 14.30
C GLN A 241 -1.10 -30.48 15.70
N ALA A 242 -1.89 -29.70 16.45
CA ALA A 242 -1.56 -29.40 17.84
C ALA A 242 -1.47 -30.73 18.61
N PRO A 243 -0.34 -31.02 19.30
CA PRO A 243 -0.25 -32.23 20.11
C PRO A 243 -1.38 -32.21 21.10
N PHE A 244 -2.09 -33.33 21.21
CA PHE A 244 -3.02 -33.61 22.29
C PHE A 244 -2.19 -33.45 23.57
N GLU A 245 -2.29 -32.30 24.26
CA GLU A 245 -1.81 -32.19 25.61
C GLU A 245 -2.56 -33.21 26.41
N ALA A 246 -1.90 -34.35 26.60
CA ALA A 246 -2.39 -35.37 27.48
C ALA A 246 -2.54 -34.69 28.85
N SER A 247 -3.76 -34.50 29.25
CA SER A 247 -4.16 -34.29 30.63
C SER A 247 -3.74 -35.55 31.42
N GLY A 248 -2.49 -35.53 31.83
CA GLY A 248 -1.87 -36.49 32.70
C GLY A 248 -1.54 -35.80 33.99
N ASP A 249 -2.57 -35.58 34.79
CA ASP A 249 -2.44 -35.51 36.23
C ASP A 249 -1.92 -36.88 36.68
N GLU A 250 -0.83 -36.93 37.38
CA GLU A 250 -0.58 -37.77 38.54
C GLU A 250 0.91 -37.90 38.87
N ASP A 251 1.20 -37.43 40.06
CA ASP A 251 2.18 -37.97 41.01
C ASP A 251 3.51 -38.57 40.50
N LEU A 252 4.53 -37.80 40.58
CA LEU A 252 5.83 -38.32 40.99
C LEU A 252 6.41 -37.49 42.14
N ARG A 253 5.87 -37.68 43.35
CA ARG A 253 6.64 -37.64 44.60
C ARG A 253 7.61 -38.79 44.54
N TYR A 254 8.88 -38.53 44.56
CA TYR A 254 9.89 -39.41 45.10
C TYR A 254 11.13 -38.60 45.42
N ILE A 255 11.41 -38.46 46.66
CA ILE A 255 12.34 -39.03 47.65
C ILE A 255 13.69 -39.49 47.03
N GLY A 256 14.79 -38.82 47.49
CA GLY A 256 16.17 -39.26 47.32
C GLY A 256 17.13 -38.11 47.50
#